data_3d178ed284042828317fff20356fe11e
#
_entry.id   3d178ed284042828317fff20356fe11e
#
_cell.length_a   1.000
_cell.length_b   1.000
_cell.length_c   1.000
_cell.angle_alpha   90.00
_cell.angle_beta   90.00
_cell.angle_gamma   90.00
#
_symmetry.space_group_name_H-M   'P 1'
#
loop_
_entity.id
_entity.type
_entity.pdbx_description
1 polymer ?
#
loop_
_entity_poly.entity_id
_entity_poly.type
_entity_poly.pdbx_seq_one_letter_code
_entity_poly.pdbx_strand_id
1 'polypeptide(L)'
;PYKGKFVLLDIWGTWCAPCKEALSHSTEEYARLKDYDIEFLYLANRSPQESWENVIKEYNVSGPNVAHYNLPAEQQSAIERHLGVNSFPTYKLFNREGHLLDLEIDARNLDELARLLEQME
;
A
#
# COMPACT_ATOMS: atom_id res chain seq x y z
N PRO A 1 2.31 6.84 15.22
CA PRO A 1 3.66 6.38 14.87
C PRO A 1 4.13 6.84 13.49
N TYR A 2 3.18 7.16 12.57
CA TYR A 2 3.56 7.62 11.22
C TYR A 2 3.43 9.13 11.05
N LYS A 3 3.29 9.85 12.13
CA LYS A 3 3.14 11.29 12.09
C LYS A 3 4.38 11.94 11.47
N GLY A 4 4.17 12.88 10.54
CA GLY A 4 5.24 13.54 9.83
C GLY A 4 5.68 12.82 8.56
N LYS A 5 5.07 11.68 8.24
CA LYS A 5 5.37 10.92 7.03
C LYS A 5 4.13 10.74 6.18
N PHE A 6 4.31 10.65 4.86
CA PHE A 6 3.25 10.14 4.00
C PHE A 6 3.05 8.65 4.28
N VAL A 7 1.81 8.19 4.19
CA VAL A 7 1.52 6.75 4.28
C VAL A 7 0.77 6.34 3.03
N LEU A 8 1.37 5.47 2.25
CA LEU A 8 0.73 4.86 1.09
C LEU A 8 0.17 3.51 1.53
N LEU A 9 -1.14 3.41 1.54
CA LEU A 9 -1.84 2.21 1.93
C LEU A 9 -2.17 1.39 0.68
N ASP A 10 -1.79 0.12 0.70
CA ASP A 10 -2.06 -0.83 -0.39
C ASP A 10 -2.94 -1.95 0.15
N ILE A 11 -4.16 -2.02 -0.33
CA ILE A 11 -5.10 -3.08 0.05
C ILE A 11 -5.13 -4.09 -1.08
N TRP A 12 -4.66 -5.30 -0.77
CA TRP A 12 -4.37 -6.33 -1.77
C TRP A 12 -4.81 -7.71 -1.30
N GLY A 13 -4.56 -8.73 -2.09
CA GLY A 13 -4.82 -10.11 -1.70
C GLY A 13 -3.93 -11.07 -2.45
N THR A 14 -3.60 -12.19 -1.81
CA THR A 14 -2.75 -13.23 -2.43
C THR A 14 -3.43 -13.89 -3.63
N TRP A 15 -4.75 -13.78 -3.71
CA TRP A 15 -5.59 -14.31 -4.79
C TRP A 15 -5.71 -13.36 -5.97
N CYS A 16 -5.18 -12.18 -5.87
CA CYS A 16 -5.39 -11.08 -6.81
C CYS A 16 -4.21 -10.96 -7.77
N ALA A 17 -4.40 -11.36 -9.02
CA ALA A 17 -3.33 -11.30 -10.02
C ALA A 17 -2.83 -9.88 -10.30
N PRO A 18 -3.70 -8.86 -10.49
CA PRO A 18 -3.20 -7.49 -10.65
C PRO A 18 -2.42 -6.98 -9.45
N CYS A 19 -2.79 -7.42 -8.23
CA CYS A 19 -2.06 -7.05 -7.03
C CYS A 19 -0.63 -7.60 -7.07
N LYS A 20 -0.49 -8.87 -7.43
CA LYS A 20 0.82 -9.53 -7.50
C LYS A 20 1.68 -8.93 -8.61
N GLU A 21 1.07 -8.59 -9.73
CA GLU A 21 1.78 -7.88 -10.80
C GLU A 21 2.34 -6.56 -10.29
N ALA A 22 1.54 -5.80 -9.57
CA ALA A 22 1.99 -4.54 -8.97
C ALA A 22 3.13 -4.77 -7.97
N LEU A 23 3.04 -5.81 -7.14
CA LEU A 23 4.07 -6.12 -6.16
C LEU A 23 5.40 -6.47 -6.81
N SER A 24 5.38 -7.02 -8.03
CA SER A 24 6.60 -7.35 -8.75
C SER A 24 7.45 -6.11 -9.08
N HIS A 25 6.85 -4.92 -8.99
CA HIS A 25 7.53 -3.64 -9.24
C HIS A 25 7.84 -2.89 -7.95
N SER A 26 7.70 -3.53 -6.79
CA SER A 26 7.87 -2.84 -5.51
C SER A 26 9.26 -2.25 -5.32
N THR A 27 10.30 -2.93 -5.76
CA THR A 27 11.67 -2.43 -5.66
C THR A 27 11.84 -1.10 -6.39
N GLU A 28 11.27 -0.99 -7.59
CA GLU A 28 11.29 0.26 -8.36
C GLU A 28 10.51 1.36 -7.65
N GLU A 29 9.37 1.01 -7.08
CA GLU A 29 8.51 1.94 -6.35
C GLU A 29 9.25 2.52 -5.15
N TYR A 30 9.88 1.66 -4.36
CA TYR A 30 10.63 2.11 -3.18
C TYR A 30 11.80 3.01 -3.57
N ALA A 31 12.54 2.61 -4.59
CA ALA A 31 13.66 3.40 -5.07
C ALA A 31 13.22 4.79 -5.55
N ARG A 32 12.10 4.86 -6.27
CA ARG A 32 11.58 6.11 -6.82
C ARG A 32 11.06 7.05 -5.73
N LEU A 33 10.46 6.52 -4.67
CA LEU A 33 9.75 7.32 -3.67
C LEU A 33 10.50 7.51 -2.37
N LYS A 34 11.67 6.94 -2.20
CA LYS A 34 12.41 6.93 -0.92
C LYS A 34 12.70 8.32 -0.37
N ASP A 35 12.86 9.32 -1.22
CA ASP A 35 13.24 10.67 -0.79
C ASP A 35 12.06 11.50 -0.29
N TYR A 36 10.84 10.97 -0.38
CA TYR A 36 9.63 11.70 0.03
C TYR A 36 9.20 11.42 1.46
N ASP A 37 9.98 10.66 2.22
CA ASP A 37 9.68 10.31 3.61
C ASP A 37 8.31 9.63 3.72
N ILE A 38 8.19 8.49 3.07
CA ILE A 38 6.94 7.75 2.92
C ILE A 38 7.04 6.37 3.55
N GLU A 39 5.95 5.95 4.20
CA GLU A 39 5.78 4.58 4.69
C GLU A 39 4.84 3.83 3.74
N PHE A 40 5.19 2.58 3.44
CA PHE A 40 4.36 1.70 2.62
C PHE A 40 3.69 0.69 3.54
N LEU A 41 2.37 0.78 3.61
CA LEU A 41 1.57 -0.03 4.51
C LEU A 41 0.66 -0.95 3.71
N TYR A 42 0.80 -2.25 3.91
CA TYR A 42 0.06 -3.26 3.15
C TYR A 42 -0.93 -3.98 4.05
N LEU A 43 -2.19 -4.00 3.62
CA LEU A 43 -3.25 -4.72 4.31
C LEU A 43 -3.80 -5.80 3.38
N ALA A 44 -3.68 -7.07 3.79
CA ALA A 44 -4.07 -8.20 2.97
C ALA A 44 -5.54 -8.58 3.19
N ASN A 45 -6.25 -8.78 2.09
CA ASN A 45 -7.65 -9.22 2.10
C ASN A 45 -7.69 -10.72 1.85
N ARG A 46 -8.41 -11.45 2.71
CA ARG A 46 -8.69 -12.89 2.53
C ARG A 46 -7.46 -13.70 2.11
N SER A 47 -6.37 -13.51 2.83
CA SER A 47 -5.10 -14.15 2.49
C SER A 47 -4.68 -15.09 3.61
N PRO A 48 -4.66 -16.42 3.37
CA PRO A 48 -4.15 -17.36 4.37
C PRO A 48 -2.72 -17.02 4.76
N GLN A 49 -2.38 -17.25 6.00
CA GLN A 49 -1.08 -16.88 6.57
C GLN A 49 0.09 -17.37 5.72
N GLU A 50 0.05 -18.63 5.32
CA GLU A 50 1.14 -19.21 4.54
C GLU A 50 1.25 -18.56 3.16
N SER A 51 0.12 -18.35 2.48
CA SER A 51 0.09 -17.69 1.18
C SER A 51 0.63 -16.26 1.27
N TRP A 52 0.22 -15.56 2.33
CA TRP A 52 0.64 -14.19 2.60
C TRP A 52 2.16 -14.10 2.75
N GLU A 53 2.74 -14.97 3.58
CA GLU A 53 4.19 -15.01 3.77
C GLU A 53 4.93 -15.34 2.49
N ASN A 54 4.41 -16.30 1.72
CA ASN A 54 5.05 -16.74 0.48
C ASN A 54 5.08 -15.66 -0.58
N VAL A 55 3.98 -14.92 -0.74
CA VAL A 55 3.91 -13.84 -1.73
C VAL A 55 4.86 -12.71 -1.36
N ILE A 56 4.91 -12.32 -0.09
CA ILE A 56 5.82 -11.27 0.37
C ILE A 56 7.27 -11.63 0.06
N LYS A 57 7.64 -12.89 0.30
CA LYS A 57 8.99 -13.37 0.00
C LYS A 57 9.26 -13.43 -1.50
N GLU A 58 8.32 -13.98 -2.25
CA GLU A 58 8.47 -14.17 -3.68
C GLU A 58 8.76 -12.86 -4.41
N TYR A 59 8.02 -11.81 -4.06
CA TYR A 59 8.14 -10.51 -4.71
C TYR A 59 9.05 -9.55 -3.96
N ASN A 60 9.67 -10.01 -2.88
CA ASN A 60 10.59 -9.20 -2.06
C ASN A 60 9.98 -7.86 -1.64
N VAL A 61 8.75 -7.93 -1.12
CA VAL A 61 8.01 -6.74 -0.70
C VAL A 61 8.38 -6.40 0.74
N SER A 62 9.59 -5.89 0.92
CA SER A 62 10.12 -5.61 2.26
C SER A 62 11.12 -4.47 2.20
N GLY A 63 11.37 -3.85 3.34
CA GLY A 63 12.31 -2.75 3.46
C GLY A 63 12.10 -1.99 4.76
N PRO A 64 12.96 -0.99 5.03
CA PRO A 64 12.89 -0.26 6.30
C PRO A 64 11.60 0.54 6.49
N ASN A 65 10.94 0.92 5.40
CA ASN A 65 9.71 1.71 5.47
C ASN A 65 8.50 0.92 4.97
N VAL A 66 8.54 -0.41 5.12
CA VAL A 66 7.50 -1.31 4.63
C VAL A 66 6.92 -2.10 5.80
N ALA A 67 5.61 -2.07 5.96
CA ALA A 67 4.91 -2.81 6.99
C ALA A 67 3.77 -3.62 6.38
N HIS A 68 3.63 -4.86 6.83
CA HIS A 68 2.60 -5.79 6.35
C HIS A 68 1.71 -6.23 7.50
N TYR A 69 0.41 -6.21 7.26
CA TYR A 69 -0.57 -6.71 8.21
C TYR A 69 -1.54 -7.66 7.53
N ASN A 70 -1.75 -8.79 8.17
CA ASN A 70 -2.78 -9.75 7.77
C ASN A 70 -3.77 -9.83 8.93
N LEU A 71 -4.68 -8.85 8.97
CA LEU A 71 -5.60 -8.64 10.07
C LEU A 71 -6.67 -9.73 10.11
N PRO A 72 -7.30 -9.95 11.29
CA PRO A 72 -8.51 -10.77 11.34
C PRO A 72 -9.55 -10.26 10.32
N ALA A 73 -10.30 -11.19 9.73
CA ALA A 73 -11.21 -10.89 8.63
C ALA A 73 -12.19 -9.78 8.95
N GLU A 74 -12.70 -9.75 10.17
CA GLU A 74 -13.67 -8.71 10.59
C GLU A 74 -13.06 -7.33 10.60
N GLN A 75 -11.82 -7.22 11.06
CA GLN A 75 -11.11 -5.94 11.10
C GLN A 75 -10.78 -5.46 9.69
N GLN A 76 -10.31 -6.38 8.85
CA GLN A 76 -10.01 -6.06 7.46
C GLN A 76 -11.25 -5.57 6.73
N SER A 77 -12.37 -6.27 6.89
CA SER A 77 -13.63 -5.89 6.26
C SER A 77 -14.12 -4.52 6.71
N ALA A 78 -13.96 -4.21 8.01
CA ALA A 78 -14.37 -2.92 8.54
C ALA A 78 -13.56 -1.78 7.93
N ILE A 79 -12.24 -1.97 7.79
CA ILE A 79 -11.37 -0.97 7.17
C ILE A 79 -11.75 -0.77 5.70
N GLU A 80 -11.99 -1.86 4.98
CA GLU A 80 -12.35 -1.79 3.56
C GLU A 80 -13.66 -1.06 3.35
N ARG A 81 -14.66 -1.30 4.20
CA ARG A 81 -15.93 -0.58 4.13
C ARG A 81 -15.76 0.90 4.42
N HIS A 82 -14.97 1.22 5.42
CA HIS A 82 -14.71 2.61 5.80
C HIS A 82 -14.03 3.39 4.67
N LEU A 83 -13.13 2.74 3.94
CA LEU A 83 -12.39 3.37 2.86
C LEU A 83 -13.06 3.25 1.50
N GLY A 84 -14.20 2.58 1.43
CA GLY A 84 -14.94 2.42 0.18
C GLY A 84 -14.26 1.52 -0.83
N VAL A 85 -13.57 0.49 -0.36
CA VAL A 85 -12.84 -0.44 -1.24
C VAL A 85 -13.83 -1.35 -1.96
N ASN A 86 -13.77 -1.36 -3.29
CA ASN A 86 -14.63 -2.23 -4.10
C ASN A 86 -13.85 -2.99 -5.19
N SER A 87 -12.54 -2.84 -5.22
CA SER A 87 -11.69 -3.55 -6.18
C SER A 87 -10.28 -3.67 -5.60
N PHE A 88 -9.46 -4.52 -6.21
CA PHE A 88 -8.09 -4.76 -5.74
C PHE A 88 -7.12 -4.73 -6.91
N PRO A 89 -5.95 -4.12 -6.74
CA PRO A 89 -5.51 -3.42 -5.53
C PRO A 89 -6.22 -2.08 -5.38
N THR A 90 -6.35 -1.60 -4.15
CA THR A 90 -6.80 -0.24 -3.86
C THR A 90 -5.72 0.48 -3.10
N TYR A 91 -5.43 1.69 -3.53
CA TYR A 91 -4.40 2.54 -2.91
C TYR A 91 -5.03 3.76 -2.28
N LYS A 92 -4.56 4.11 -1.09
CA LYS A 92 -4.98 5.34 -0.39
C LYS A 92 -3.73 6.03 0.10
N LEU A 93 -3.75 7.35 0.11
CA LEU A 93 -2.61 8.13 0.56
C LEU A 93 -3.02 9.02 1.72
N PHE A 94 -2.25 8.96 2.80
CA PHE A 94 -2.40 9.84 3.95
C PHE A 94 -1.28 10.87 3.92
N ASN A 95 -1.60 12.13 4.21
CA ASN A 95 -0.60 13.19 4.23
C ASN A 95 0.23 13.15 5.52
N ARG A 96 1.17 14.07 5.66
CA ARG A 96 2.08 14.10 6.80
C ARG A 96 1.38 14.38 8.13
N GLU A 97 0.19 14.97 8.09
CA GLU A 97 -0.64 15.22 9.26
C GLU A 97 -1.55 14.04 9.62
N GLY A 98 -1.49 12.97 8.85
CA GLY A 98 -2.29 11.78 9.10
C GLY A 98 -3.70 11.83 8.52
N HIS A 99 -3.97 12.76 7.63
CA HIS A 99 -5.29 12.90 7.01
C HIS A 99 -5.36 12.13 5.70
N LEU A 100 -6.44 11.37 5.52
CA LEU A 100 -6.72 10.68 4.26
C LEU A 100 -7.02 11.69 3.17
N LEU A 101 -6.33 11.58 2.04
CA LEU A 101 -6.56 12.46 0.91
C LEU A 101 -7.73 11.95 0.09
N ASP A 102 -8.63 12.85 -0.28
CA ASP A 102 -9.80 12.54 -1.12
C ASP A 102 -9.40 12.63 -2.59
N LEU A 103 -8.52 11.71 -3.00
CA LEU A 103 -8.00 11.63 -4.35
C LEU A 103 -7.98 10.18 -4.78
N GLU A 104 -8.14 9.95 -6.07
CA GLU A 104 -7.91 8.62 -6.63
C GLU A 104 -6.41 8.43 -6.81
N ILE A 105 -5.87 7.45 -6.08
CA ILE A 105 -4.45 7.13 -6.10
C ILE A 105 -4.27 5.76 -6.73
N ASP A 106 -3.33 5.66 -7.65
CA ASP A 106 -2.92 4.38 -8.20
C ASP A 106 -1.40 4.34 -8.24
N ALA A 107 -0.80 3.60 -7.32
CA ALA A 107 0.65 3.52 -7.20
C ALA A 107 1.31 2.84 -8.39
N ARG A 108 0.52 2.18 -9.24
CA ARG A 108 1.04 1.60 -10.49
C ARG A 108 1.40 2.70 -11.49
N ASN A 109 0.79 3.87 -11.38
CA ASN A 109 1.18 5.05 -12.13
C ASN A 109 2.18 5.85 -11.29
N LEU A 110 3.41 5.38 -11.27
CA LEU A 110 4.44 5.86 -10.37
C LEU A 110 4.83 7.31 -10.65
N ASP A 111 4.88 7.71 -11.91
CA ASP A 111 5.22 9.09 -12.27
C ASP A 111 4.21 10.09 -11.72
N GLU A 112 2.93 9.75 -11.83
CA GLU A 112 1.87 10.61 -11.33
C GLU A 112 1.89 10.70 -9.81
N LEU A 113 2.12 9.57 -9.13
CA LEU A 113 2.22 9.56 -7.68
C LEU A 113 3.41 10.39 -7.21
N ALA A 114 4.56 10.25 -7.86
CA ALA A 114 5.75 11.02 -7.51
C ALA A 114 5.51 12.53 -7.68
N ARG A 115 4.83 12.93 -8.75
CA ARG A 115 4.49 14.35 -8.95
C ARG A 115 3.57 14.86 -7.85
N LEU A 116 2.59 14.05 -7.45
CA LEU A 116 1.68 14.44 -6.39
C LEU A 116 2.43 14.65 -5.07
N LEU A 117 3.31 13.73 -4.72
CA LEU A 117 4.10 13.85 -3.49
C LEU A 117 4.99 15.09 -3.52
N GLU A 118 5.59 15.37 -4.68
CA GLU A 118 6.44 16.54 -4.84
C GLU A 118 5.67 17.83 -4.64
N GLN A 119 4.45 17.90 -5.12
CA GLN A 119 3.60 19.08 -4.95
C GLN A 119 3.19 19.29 -3.49
N MET A 120 3.18 18.24 -2.69
CA MET A 120 2.75 18.28 -1.30
C MET A 120 3.90 18.46 -0.31
N GLU A 121 5.11 18.51 -0.79
CA GLU A 121 6.32 18.68 0.04
C GLU A 121 6.36 20.01 0.78
#